data_84c0ba0fce8384dd7c6ca3876f97ac6e
#
_entry.id   84c0ba0fce8384dd7c6ca3876f97ac6e
#
_cell.length_a   1.000
_cell.length_b   1.000
_cell.length_c   1.000
_cell.angle_alpha   90.00
_cell.angle_beta   90.00
_cell.angle_gamma   90.00
#
_symmetry.space_group_name_H-M   'P 1'
#
loop_
_entity.id
_entity.type
_entity.pdbx_description
1 polymer ?
#
loop_
_entity_poly.entity_id
_entity_poly.type
_entity_poly.pdbx_seq_one_letter_code
_entity_poly.pdbx_strand_id
1 'polypeptide(L)'
;MELPKNSFKKVDYVEESLVEKFIEPIKTYNNNPKSKPNIVIIITESMGREYIGAFNKNVNIPNYVSYTPFLDSLAQHSKVFVNAHANGSKSIHGMSSVLSGIPSFKDAFTSSPYSNQKIQSLVSCLKELDYDTSFFHGAPNGSMGFLGFGNILGFDHYYGKTEYNNDKDFDGSWGIWDEPFLQYMKKELDKKTKPFMATVFTITSHEPFVVPEKYKGKFPKGNIPMHECVGYTDYAFKRFFEEAKKEAWFNNTIFILTADHCNQVYYGDEYYKVVNRQAVPILIYKPNSSLKGENTDFAQQIDIYPTVLDLIGYNKPFRSLGRSLVSENGV
;
A
#
# COMPACT_ATOMS: atom_id res chain seq x y z
N MET A 1 -21.55 -5.69 28.33
CA MET A 1 -20.61 -4.57 28.50
C MET A 1 -20.98 -3.56 27.44
N GLU A 2 -21.71 -2.51 27.78
CA GLU A 2 -22.05 -1.46 26.83
C GLU A 2 -20.82 -0.64 26.55
N LEU A 3 -20.43 -0.56 25.27
CA LEU A 3 -19.40 0.37 24.83
C LEU A 3 -19.84 1.81 25.16
N PRO A 4 -18.97 2.66 25.70
CA PRO A 4 -19.33 4.03 25.97
C PRO A 4 -19.83 4.68 24.69
N LYS A 5 -21.05 5.19 24.70
CA LYS A 5 -21.59 6.06 23.66
C LYS A 5 -20.76 7.35 23.69
N ASN A 6 -19.64 7.37 22.97
CA ASN A 6 -18.96 8.62 22.66
C ASN A 6 -19.90 9.42 21.76
N SER A 7 -20.73 10.24 22.36
CA SER A 7 -21.54 11.20 21.61
C SER A 7 -20.58 12.15 20.90
N PHE A 8 -20.64 12.21 19.58
CA PHE A 8 -19.96 13.24 18.81
C PHE A 8 -20.32 14.59 19.38
N LYS A 9 -19.33 15.31 19.83
CA LYS A 9 -19.47 16.74 20.08
C LYS A 9 -19.13 17.43 18.76
N LYS A 10 -20.14 17.86 18.00
CA LYS A 10 -19.92 18.70 16.83
C LYS A 10 -19.19 19.95 17.32
N VAL A 11 -18.00 20.18 16.82
CA VAL A 11 -17.21 21.39 17.10
C VAL A 11 -17.03 22.08 15.75
N ASP A 12 -17.71 23.18 15.58
CA ASP A 12 -17.61 23.98 14.36
C ASP A 12 -16.41 24.91 14.48
N TYR A 13 -15.24 24.47 13.99
CA TYR A 13 -14.02 25.29 13.94
C TYR A 13 -14.07 26.32 12.80
N VAL A 14 -14.76 26.00 11.72
CA VAL A 14 -14.98 26.83 10.54
C VAL A 14 -16.34 26.52 9.95
N GLU A 15 -16.89 27.45 9.17
CA GLU A 15 -18.15 27.22 8.46
C GLU A 15 -18.07 26.04 7.48
N GLU A 16 -19.11 25.22 7.41
CA GLU A 16 -19.15 24.01 6.58
C GLU A 16 -18.91 24.30 5.09
N SER A 17 -19.44 25.42 4.61
CA SER A 17 -19.20 25.92 3.25
C SER A 17 -17.74 26.19 2.91
N LEU A 18 -16.95 26.65 3.90
CA LEU A 18 -15.50 26.83 3.75
C LEU A 18 -14.78 25.50 3.74
N VAL A 19 -15.19 24.53 4.59
CA VAL A 19 -14.61 23.19 4.59
C VAL A 19 -14.81 22.53 3.23
N GLU A 20 -16.02 22.53 2.69
CA GLU A 20 -16.30 21.96 1.36
C GLU A 20 -15.48 22.61 0.25
N LYS A 21 -15.33 23.95 0.29
CA LYS A 21 -14.55 24.70 -0.70
C LYS A 21 -13.05 24.33 -0.67
N PHE A 22 -12.46 24.13 0.51
CA PHE A 22 -11.03 23.85 0.64
C PHE A 22 -10.67 22.37 0.48
N ILE A 23 -11.57 21.47 0.88
CA ILE A 23 -11.29 20.01 0.84
C ILE A 23 -11.73 19.41 -0.50
N GLU A 24 -12.77 19.98 -1.15
CA GLU A 24 -13.36 19.43 -2.37
C GLU A 24 -13.51 17.90 -2.31
N PRO A 25 -14.28 17.37 -1.35
CA PRO A 25 -14.27 15.94 -1.04
C PRO A 25 -14.91 15.09 -2.15
N ILE A 26 -15.69 15.69 -3.05
CA ILE A 26 -16.30 15.00 -4.19
C ILE A 26 -15.46 15.21 -5.42
N LYS A 27 -15.00 14.11 -5.99
CA LYS A 27 -14.13 14.07 -7.16
C LYS A 27 -14.82 13.38 -8.33
N THR A 28 -14.51 13.82 -9.55
CA THR A 28 -14.93 13.16 -10.79
C THR A 28 -13.80 13.30 -11.80
N TYR A 29 -13.42 12.21 -12.43
CA TYR A 29 -12.41 12.21 -13.49
C TYR A 29 -13.05 11.88 -14.83
N ASN A 30 -12.58 12.53 -15.90
CA ASN A 30 -13.13 12.39 -17.24
C ASN A 30 -12.23 11.58 -18.19
N ASN A 31 -11.31 10.80 -17.63
CA ASN A 31 -10.43 9.96 -18.43
C ASN A 31 -11.20 8.74 -18.94
N ASN A 32 -11.05 8.44 -20.23
CA ASN A 32 -11.63 7.25 -20.86
C ASN A 32 -10.50 6.30 -21.26
N PRO A 33 -10.07 5.37 -20.39
CA PRO A 33 -9.06 4.41 -20.76
C PRO A 33 -9.60 3.46 -21.85
N LYS A 34 -8.72 3.08 -22.79
CA LYS A 34 -9.07 2.13 -23.86
C LYS A 34 -9.27 0.69 -23.35
N SER A 35 -8.86 0.39 -22.13
CA SER A 35 -8.94 -0.94 -21.51
C SER A 35 -9.16 -0.82 -20.00
N LYS A 36 -9.69 -1.88 -19.39
CA LYS A 36 -9.75 -2.04 -17.94
C LYS A 36 -8.47 -2.75 -17.47
N PRO A 37 -7.44 -2.04 -16.97
CA PRO A 37 -6.23 -2.68 -16.47
C PRO A 37 -6.51 -3.37 -15.15
N ASN A 38 -5.82 -4.47 -14.87
CA ASN A 38 -5.78 -5.02 -13.52
C ASN A 38 -5.02 -4.07 -12.59
N ILE A 39 -5.32 -4.14 -11.29
CA ILE A 39 -4.69 -3.33 -10.26
C ILE A 39 -4.07 -4.26 -9.22
N VAL A 40 -2.80 -4.08 -8.94
CA VAL A 40 -2.09 -4.75 -7.84
C VAL A 40 -1.51 -3.69 -6.92
N ILE A 41 -1.99 -3.65 -5.67
CA ILE A 41 -1.48 -2.75 -4.64
C ILE A 41 -0.64 -3.57 -3.66
N ILE A 42 0.61 -3.18 -3.49
CA ILE A 42 1.56 -3.79 -2.57
C ILE A 42 1.77 -2.80 -1.42
N ILE A 43 1.32 -3.16 -0.23
CA ILE A 43 1.56 -2.41 1.00
C ILE A 43 2.65 -3.14 1.77
N THR A 44 3.81 -2.53 1.89
CA THR A 44 4.97 -3.13 2.58
C THR A 44 4.94 -2.79 4.06
N GLU A 45 5.07 -3.81 4.92
CA GLU A 45 5.15 -3.62 6.37
C GLU A 45 6.36 -2.78 6.76
N SER A 46 6.13 -1.63 7.39
CA SER A 46 7.15 -0.75 8.00
C SER A 46 8.30 -0.30 7.09
N MET A 47 8.21 -0.51 5.78
CA MET A 47 9.29 -0.21 4.84
C MET A 47 9.25 1.26 4.42
N GLY A 48 9.72 2.14 5.29
CA GLY A 48 9.88 3.56 4.99
C GLY A 48 10.78 3.82 3.78
N ARG A 49 10.68 5.01 3.22
CA ARG A 49 11.45 5.48 2.07
C ARG A 49 12.97 5.37 2.26
N GLU A 50 13.45 5.44 3.49
CA GLU A 50 14.86 5.38 3.88
C GLU A 50 15.59 4.12 3.41
N TYR A 51 14.88 3.00 3.22
CA TYR A 51 15.47 1.72 2.82
C TYR A 51 15.61 1.56 1.30
N ILE A 52 14.99 2.42 0.50
CA ILE A 52 14.92 2.27 -0.95
C ILE A 52 15.84 3.30 -1.63
N GLY A 53 16.92 2.82 -2.27
CA GLY A 53 17.95 3.67 -2.87
C GLY A 53 17.41 4.67 -3.89
N ALA A 54 16.45 4.26 -4.68
CA ALA A 54 15.82 5.11 -5.69
C ALA A 54 15.19 6.39 -5.11
N PHE A 55 14.78 6.37 -3.84
CA PHE A 55 14.19 7.51 -3.16
C PHE A 55 15.21 8.38 -2.40
N ASN A 56 16.47 7.94 -2.32
CA ASN A 56 17.50 8.60 -1.51
C ASN A 56 18.64 9.21 -2.34
N LYS A 57 18.49 9.31 -3.65
CA LYS A 57 19.54 9.85 -4.55
C LYS A 57 19.99 11.25 -4.17
N ASN A 58 19.08 12.07 -3.67
CA ASN A 58 19.31 13.47 -3.28
C ASN A 58 19.34 13.68 -1.76
N VAL A 59 19.36 12.59 -0.98
CA VAL A 59 19.41 12.64 0.48
C VAL A 59 20.83 12.33 0.92
N ASN A 60 21.43 13.26 1.67
CA ASN A 60 22.77 13.04 2.20
C ASN A 60 22.75 12.14 3.43
N ILE A 61 22.81 10.82 3.20
CA ILE A 61 22.97 9.82 4.25
C ILE A 61 24.39 9.29 4.17
N PRO A 62 25.26 9.56 5.16
CA PRO A 62 26.63 9.08 5.15
C PRO A 62 26.70 7.56 4.99
N ASN A 63 27.54 7.08 4.07
CA ASN A 63 27.73 5.65 3.79
C ASN A 63 26.43 4.89 3.43
N TYR A 64 25.46 5.59 2.81
CA TYR A 64 24.21 4.97 2.42
C TYR A 64 24.42 3.79 1.47
N VAL A 65 23.77 2.68 1.78
CA VAL A 65 23.68 1.49 0.93
C VAL A 65 22.20 1.12 0.80
N SER A 66 21.75 0.95 -0.43
CA SER A 66 20.39 0.43 -0.66
C SER A 66 20.35 -1.08 -0.37
N TYR A 67 19.30 -1.48 0.32
CA TYR A 67 19.00 -2.89 0.58
C TYR A 67 17.95 -3.46 -0.38
N THR A 68 17.49 -2.63 -1.35
CA THR A 68 16.38 -2.95 -2.26
C THR A 68 16.78 -2.85 -3.73
N PRO A 69 17.76 -3.63 -4.21
CA PRO A 69 18.25 -3.53 -5.59
C PRO A 69 17.19 -3.80 -6.64
N PHE A 70 16.19 -4.65 -6.35
CA PHE A 70 15.08 -4.89 -7.27
C PHE A 70 14.15 -3.68 -7.35
N LEU A 71 13.73 -3.12 -6.20
CA LEU A 71 12.88 -1.92 -6.18
C LEU A 71 13.59 -0.71 -6.80
N ASP A 72 14.91 -0.57 -6.61
CA ASP A 72 15.71 0.47 -7.26
C ASP A 72 15.69 0.33 -8.79
N SER A 73 15.79 -0.89 -9.30
CA SER A 73 15.67 -1.18 -10.72
C SER A 73 14.24 -0.92 -11.24
N LEU A 74 13.21 -1.35 -10.48
CA LEU A 74 11.81 -1.15 -10.84
C LEU A 74 11.44 0.34 -10.89
N ALA A 75 11.99 1.14 -9.98
CA ALA A 75 11.76 2.58 -9.90
C ALA A 75 12.22 3.32 -11.18
N GLN A 76 13.26 2.84 -11.87
CA GLN A 76 13.73 3.42 -13.14
C GLN A 76 12.68 3.30 -14.27
N HIS A 77 11.74 2.38 -14.13
CA HIS A 77 10.67 2.11 -15.09
C HIS A 77 9.28 2.53 -14.57
N SER A 78 9.23 3.27 -13.48
CA SER A 78 8.02 3.63 -12.76
C SER A 78 7.86 5.14 -12.62
N LYS A 79 6.63 5.58 -12.35
CA LYS A 79 6.38 6.90 -11.78
C LYS A 79 6.63 6.84 -10.28
N VAL A 80 7.56 7.66 -9.80
CA VAL A 80 8.06 7.64 -8.41
C VAL A 80 7.75 8.97 -7.76
N PHE A 81 7.12 8.96 -6.59
CA PHE A 81 6.80 10.15 -5.81
C PHE A 81 7.75 10.21 -4.61
N VAL A 82 8.84 10.97 -4.79
CA VAL A 82 9.94 11.01 -3.82
C VAL A 82 9.64 11.81 -2.56
N ASN A 83 8.55 12.56 -2.54
CA ASN A 83 8.10 13.35 -1.39
C ASN A 83 6.74 12.85 -0.88
N ALA A 84 6.63 11.53 -0.65
CA ALA A 84 5.41 10.90 -0.21
C ALA A 84 5.44 10.56 1.28
N HIS A 85 4.26 10.66 1.94
CA HIS A 85 4.11 10.52 3.38
C HIS A 85 2.92 9.62 3.76
N ALA A 86 3.09 8.86 4.83
CA ALA A 86 2.02 8.07 5.44
C ALA A 86 1.00 8.96 6.17
N ASN A 87 -0.23 8.51 6.21
CA ASN A 87 -1.32 9.18 6.93
C ASN A 87 -1.60 8.54 8.30
N GLY A 88 -0.63 7.83 8.83
CA GLY A 88 -0.68 7.22 10.15
C GLY A 88 0.59 6.44 10.48
N SER A 89 0.70 5.94 11.70
CA SER A 89 1.90 5.32 12.25
C SER A 89 1.70 3.84 12.65
N LYS A 90 0.64 3.22 12.18
CA LYS A 90 0.32 1.80 12.44
C LYS A 90 -0.23 1.15 11.17
N SER A 91 -0.04 -0.15 11.03
CA SER A 91 -0.41 -0.90 9.84
C SER A 91 -1.89 -0.75 9.46
N ILE A 92 -2.79 -0.76 10.44
CA ILE A 92 -4.22 -0.55 10.20
C ILE A 92 -4.56 0.86 9.67
N HIS A 93 -3.71 1.87 9.94
CA HIS A 93 -3.86 3.22 9.39
C HIS A 93 -3.52 3.24 7.89
N GLY A 94 -2.45 2.52 7.50
CA GLY A 94 -2.04 2.38 6.11
C GLY A 94 -3.14 1.77 5.24
N MET A 95 -3.79 0.71 5.72
CA MET A 95 -4.88 0.06 4.99
C MET A 95 -6.05 1.01 4.72
N SER A 96 -6.51 1.77 5.74
CA SER A 96 -7.60 2.74 5.56
C SER A 96 -7.22 3.89 4.64
N SER A 97 -5.99 4.41 4.76
CA SER A 97 -5.51 5.52 3.95
C SER A 97 -5.41 5.14 2.47
N VAL A 98 -4.80 4.00 2.17
CA VAL A 98 -4.58 3.53 0.79
C VAL A 98 -5.88 3.13 0.09
N LEU A 99 -6.76 2.40 0.78
CA LEU A 99 -7.92 1.77 0.14
C LEU A 99 -9.21 2.60 0.22
N SER A 100 -9.29 3.55 1.16
CA SER A 100 -10.49 4.37 1.33
C SER A 100 -10.24 5.87 1.41
N GLY A 101 -8.97 6.31 1.30
CA GLY A 101 -8.63 7.73 1.37
C GLY A 101 -8.93 8.37 2.72
N ILE A 102 -8.97 7.57 3.80
CA ILE A 102 -9.27 8.03 5.16
C ILE A 102 -7.97 8.07 5.96
N PRO A 103 -7.46 9.25 6.29
CA PRO A 103 -6.27 9.38 7.13
C PRO A 103 -6.58 8.96 8.57
N SER A 104 -5.57 8.54 9.30
CA SER A 104 -5.69 8.33 10.74
C SER A 104 -5.63 9.67 11.46
N PHE A 105 -6.55 9.84 12.42
CA PHE A 105 -6.52 10.97 13.35
C PHE A 105 -5.90 10.49 14.68
N LYS A 106 -6.69 10.45 15.75
CA LYS A 106 -6.24 10.00 17.07
C LYS A 106 -6.25 8.46 17.18
N ASP A 107 -7.32 7.85 16.72
CA ASP A 107 -7.54 6.40 16.78
C ASP A 107 -7.62 5.82 15.37
N ALA A 108 -7.28 4.53 15.23
CA ALA A 108 -7.46 3.85 13.96
C ALA A 108 -8.94 3.87 13.54
N PHE A 109 -9.22 4.08 12.27
CA PHE A 109 -10.58 4.08 11.75
C PHE A 109 -11.35 2.82 12.16
N THR A 110 -10.71 1.67 12.11
CA THR A 110 -11.30 0.37 12.47
C THR A 110 -11.67 0.22 13.94
N SER A 111 -11.04 0.97 14.83
CA SER A 111 -11.40 1.05 16.27
C SER A 111 -12.29 2.25 16.59
N SER A 112 -12.62 3.05 15.60
CA SER A 112 -13.51 4.20 15.76
C SER A 112 -15.00 3.79 15.76
N PRO A 113 -15.92 4.65 16.24
CA PRO A 113 -17.37 4.41 16.12
C PRO A 113 -17.86 4.27 14.68
N TYR A 114 -17.06 4.64 13.70
CA TYR A 114 -17.41 4.58 12.27
C TYR A 114 -17.02 3.27 11.60
N SER A 115 -16.30 2.39 12.29
CA SER A 115 -15.79 1.14 11.72
C SER A 115 -16.86 0.23 11.11
N ASN A 116 -18.10 0.36 11.54
CA ASN A 116 -19.23 -0.43 11.04
C ASN A 116 -20.09 0.30 9.99
N GLN A 117 -19.69 1.51 9.58
CA GLN A 117 -20.41 2.24 8.55
C GLN A 117 -19.96 1.84 7.16
N LYS A 118 -20.93 1.77 6.23
CA LYS A 118 -20.61 1.60 4.81
C LYS A 118 -19.86 2.83 4.32
N ILE A 119 -18.64 2.61 3.84
CA ILE A 119 -17.79 3.66 3.26
C ILE A 119 -17.59 3.41 1.77
N GLN A 120 -17.55 4.48 0.99
CA GLN A 120 -17.11 4.42 -0.37
C GLN A 120 -15.57 4.25 -0.37
N SER A 121 -15.06 3.34 -1.17
CA SER A 121 -13.65 2.97 -1.21
C SER A 121 -13.21 2.63 -2.63
N LEU A 122 -11.92 2.50 -2.84
CA LEU A 122 -11.38 1.98 -4.09
C LEU A 122 -12.01 0.63 -4.45
N VAL A 123 -12.16 -0.25 -3.46
CA VAL A 123 -12.75 -1.58 -3.64
C VAL A 123 -14.19 -1.46 -4.15
N SER A 124 -15.04 -0.67 -3.48
CA SER A 124 -16.43 -0.51 -3.88
C SER A 124 -16.58 0.13 -5.26
N CYS A 125 -15.74 1.13 -5.60
CA CYS A 125 -15.76 1.76 -6.92
C CYS A 125 -15.34 0.79 -8.03
N LEU A 126 -14.34 -0.07 -7.79
CA LEU A 126 -13.90 -1.06 -8.77
C LEU A 126 -14.93 -2.18 -8.96
N LYS A 127 -15.63 -2.58 -7.90
CA LYS A 127 -16.75 -3.54 -8.01
C LYS A 127 -17.88 -3.02 -8.87
N GLU A 128 -18.17 -1.72 -8.85
CA GLU A 128 -19.13 -1.10 -9.76
C GLU A 128 -18.73 -1.22 -11.23
N LEU A 129 -17.46 -1.44 -11.51
CA LEU A 129 -16.88 -1.68 -12.83
C LEU A 129 -16.70 -3.17 -13.14
N ASP A 130 -17.26 -4.08 -12.33
CA ASP A 130 -17.16 -5.56 -12.48
C ASP A 130 -15.72 -6.09 -12.33
N TYR A 131 -14.91 -5.49 -11.43
CA TYR A 131 -13.64 -6.07 -11.02
C TYR A 131 -13.85 -7.16 -9.97
N ASP A 132 -13.06 -8.24 -10.07
CA ASP A 132 -12.88 -9.21 -8.99
C ASP A 132 -11.88 -8.65 -7.98
N THR A 133 -12.26 -8.58 -6.70
CA THR A 133 -11.47 -7.89 -5.68
C THR A 133 -10.95 -8.85 -4.61
N SER A 134 -9.65 -8.81 -4.33
CA SER A 134 -8.99 -9.75 -3.42
C SER A 134 -8.02 -9.04 -2.48
N PHE A 135 -8.05 -9.41 -1.19
CA PHE A 135 -7.08 -8.97 -0.19
C PHE A 135 -6.23 -10.15 0.29
N PHE A 136 -4.92 -9.95 0.31
CA PHE A 136 -3.92 -10.95 0.69
C PHE A 136 -3.12 -10.48 1.90
N HIS A 137 -3.10 -11.27 2.96
CA HIS A 137 -2.28 -11.00 4.15
C HIS A 137 -1.93 -12.30 4.87
N GLY A 138 -0.69 -12.72 4.82
CA GLY A 138 -0.23 -14.03 5.28
C GLY A 138 -0.37 -14.32 6.78
N ALA A 139 -0.86 -13.35 7.58
CA ALA A 139 -1.15 -13.54 9.00
C ALA A 139 -2.41 -14.40 9.23
N PRO A 140 -2.62 -14.90 10.47
CA PRO A 140 -3.89 -15.51 10.86
C PRO A 140 -5.05 -14.58 10.54
N ASN A 141 -6.12 -15.14 9.96
CA ASN A 141 -7.30 -14.38 9.57
C ASN A 141 -7.87 -13.62 10.77
N GLY A 142 -8.12 -12.35 10.62
CA GLY A 142 -8.55 -11.47 11.70
C GLY A 142 -7.44 -10.71 12.44
N SER A 143 -6.17 -11.02 12.19
CA SER A 143 -5.06 -10.21 12.70
C SER A 143 -5.24 -8.74 12.35
N MET A 144 -4.99 -7.86 13.33
CA MET A 144 -5.14 -6.40 13.22
C MET A 144 -6.52 -5.91 12.73
N GLY A 145 -7.54 -6.79 12.74
CA GLY A 145 -8.88 -6.46 12.24
C GLY A 145 -9.00 -6.37 10.71
N PHE A 146 -8.00 -6.78 9.95
CA PHE A 146 -7.97 -6.65 8.49
C PHE A 146 -9.09 -7.40 7.79
N LEU A 147 -9.43 -8.61 8.23
CA LEU A 147 -10.57 -9.35 7.68
C LEU A 147 -11.89 -8.59 7.87
N GLY A 148 -12.13 -8.06 9.07
CA GLY A 148 -13.33 -7.29 9.36
C GLY A 148 -13.41 -6.02 8.52
N PHE A 149 -12.32 -5.28 8.43
CA PHE A 149 -12.25 -4.07 7.61
C PHE A 149 -12.33 -4.37 6.11
N GLY A 150 -11.69 -5.43 5.65
CA GLY A 150 -11.80 -5.90 4.26
C GLY A 150 -13.24 -6.22 3.85
N ASN A 151 -14.01 -6.84 4.74
CA ASN A 151 -15.45 -7.10 4.54
C ASN A 151 -16.25 -5.79 4.44
N ILE A 152 -15.94 -4.77 5.26
CA ILE A 152 -16.58 -3.46 5.20
C ILE A 152 -16.27 -2.74 3.88
N LEU A 153 -15.02 -2.83 3.40
CA LEU A 153 -14.62 -2.30 2.09
C LEU A 153 -15.29 -3.04 0.93
N GLY A 154 -15.72 -4.28 1.16
CA GLY A 154 -16.46 -5.10 0.21
C GLY A 154 -15.60 -5.98 -0.70
N PHE A 155 -14.40 -6.39 -0.28
CA PHE A 155 -13.61 -7.37 -1.02
C PHE A 155 -14.39 -8.67 -1.25
N ASP A 156 -14.27 -9.26 -2.44
CA ASP A 156 -14.90 -10.55 -2.77
C ASP A 156 -14.16 -11.71 -2.10
N HIS A 157 -12.84 -11.58 -1.96
CA HIS A 157 -11.98 -12.65 -1.42
C HIS A 157 -10.99 -12.10 -0.40
N TYR A 158 -10.80 -12.84 0.68
CA TYR A 158 -9.73 -12.63 1.64
C TYR A 158 -8.86 -13.88 1.69
N TYR A 159 -7.57 -13.73 1.47
CA TYR A 159 -6.58 -14.79 1.49
C TYR A 159 -5.59 -14.55 2.62
N GLY A 160 -5.75 -15.28 3.71
CA GLY A 160 -4.88 -15.24 4.88
C GLY A 160 -4.08 -16.54 5.05
N LYS A 161 -3.57 -16.74 6.26
CA LYS A 161 -2.89 -17.98 6.64
C LYS A 161 -3.80 -19.20 6.47
N THR A 162 -5.10 -19.05 6.73
CA THR A 162 -6.08 -20.14 6.62
C THR A 162 -6.19 -20.64 5.17
N GLU A 163 -6.32 -19.73 4.21
CA GLU A 163 -6.45 -20.05 2.78
C GLU A 163 -5.13 -20.53 2.19
N TYR A 164 -4.00 -20.05 2.70
CA TYR A 164 -2.67 -20.54 2.33
C TYR A 164 -2.47 -22.00 2.73
N ASN A 165 -2.92 -22.38 3.91
CA ASN A 165 -3.02 -23.76 4.42
C ASN A 165 -1.71 -24.56 4.36
N ASN A 166 -0.56 -23.94 4.66
CA ASN A 166 0.72 -24.60 4.77
C ASN A 166 1.60 -23.97 5.86
N ASP A 167 1.60 -24.55 7.06
CA ASP A 167 2.34 -24.04 8.21
C ASP A 167 3.86 -24.18 8.10
N LYS A 168 4.40 -24.89 7.09
CA LYS A 168 5.85 -24.98 6.88
C LYS A 168 6.49 -23.64 6.51
N ASP A 169 5.69 -22.75 5.97
CA ASP A 169 6.14 -21.41 5.57
C ASP A 169 5.74 -20.33 6.60
N PHE A 170 5.26 -20.74 7.79
CA PHE A 170 4.95 -19.83 8.89
C PHE A 170 6.22 -19.40 9.62
N ASP A 171 6.35 -18.09 9.90
CA ASP A 171 7.53 -17.49 10.52
C ASP A 171 7.66 -17.77 12.03
N GLY A 172 6.65 -18.37 12.62
CA GLY A 172 6.56 -18.67 14.06
C GLY A 172 5.96 -17.55 14.90
N SER A 173 5.69 -16.38 14.32
CA SER A 173 5.21 -15.18 15.05
C SER A 173 4.02 -14.52 14.40
N TRP A 174 4.17 -14.02 13.17
CA TRP A 174 3.20 -13.16 12.51
C TRP A 174 2.43 -13.84 11.39
N GLY A 175 3.10 -14.59 10.52
CA GLY A 175 2.43 -15.18 9.39
C GLY A 175 3.32 -15.95 8.42
N ILE A 176 2.82 -16.14 7.23
CA ILE A 176 3.54 -16.80 6.14
C ILE A 176 4.60 -15.86 5.58
N TRP A 177 5.84 -16.32 5.40
CA TRP A 177 6.93 -15.58 4.81
C TRP A 177 6.54 -14.92 3.48
N ASP A 178 7.01 -13.70 3.21
CA ASP A 178 6.62 -12.92 2.04
C ASP A 178 6.89 -13.64 0.71
N GLU A 179 8.05 -14.32 0.53
CA GLU A 179 8.34 -14.97 -0.75
C GLU A 179 7.34 -16.06 -1.11
N PRO A 180 7.08 -17.09 -0.29
CA PRO A 180 6.08 -18.11 -0.62
C PRO A 180 4.65 -17.54 -0.67
N PHE A 181 4.31 -16.52 0.13
CA PHE A 181 2.99 -15.93 0.12
C PHE A 181 2.73 -15.11 -1.16
N LEU A 182 3.70 -14.36 -1.66
CA LEU A 182 3.60 -13.67 -2.95
C LEU A 182 3.48 -14.64 -4.13
N GLN A 183 4.16 -15.81 -4.07
CA GLN A 183 3.98 -16.87 -5.06
C GLN A 183 2.57 -17.49 -4.99
N TYR A 184 2.02 -17.63 -3.80
CA TYR A 184 0.63 -18.05 -3.62
C TYR A 184 -0.34 -17.01 -4.20
N MET A 185 -0.17 -15.72 -3.88
CA MET A 185 -0.96 -14.65 -4.48
C MET A 185 -0.91 -14.74 -6.01
N LYS A 186 0.28 -14.89 -6.62
CA LYS A 186 0.44 -15.03 -8.07
C LYS A 186 -0.43 -16.16 -8.63
N LYS A 187 -0.42 -17.34 -7.98
CA LYS A 187 -1.24 -18.50 -8.38
C LYS A 187 -2.74 -18.21 -8.30
N GLU A 188 -3.18 -17.43 -7.32
CA GLU A 188 -4.60 -17.04 -7.22
C GLU A 188 -4.97 -16.01 -8.29
N LEU A 189 -4.05 -15.09 -8.65
CA LEU A 189 -4.26 -14.15 -9.75
C LEU A 189 -4.33 -14.84 -11.12
N ASP A 190 -3.58 -15.92 -11.34
CA ASP A 190 -3.62 -16.70 -12.58
C ASP A 190 -4.99 -17.31 -12.87
N LYS A 191 -5.79 -17.53 -11.84
CA LYS A 191 -7.15 -18.09 -11.96
C LYS A 191 -8.20 -17.05 -12.34
N LYS A 192 -7.86 -15.75 -12.29
CA LYS A 192 -8.82 -14.68 -12.53
C LYS A 192 -9.16 -14.58 -14.03
N THR A 193 -10.43 -14.51 -14.33
CA THR A 193 -10.97 -14.40 -15.70
C THR A 193 -11.55 -13.03 -16.03
N LYS A 194 -11.74 -12.19 -15.01
CA LYS A 194 -12.20 -10.81 -15.10
C LYS A 194 -11.04 -9.85 -14.78
N PRO A 195 -11.15 -8.55 -15.13
CA PRO A 195 -10.27 -7.55 -14.55
C PRO A 195 -10.29 -7.66 -13.04
N PHE A 196 -9.14 -7.59 -12.40
CA PHE A 196 -9.02 -7.79 -10.96
C PHE A 196 -8.31 -6.64 -10.27
N MET A 197 -8.66 -6.46 -9.01
CA MET A 197 -7.90 -5.69 -8.04
C MET A 197 -7.41 -6.63 -6.94
N ALA A 198 -6.12 -6.67 -6.72
CA ALA A 198 -5.51 -7.38 -5.62
C ALA A 198 -4.73 -6.41 -4.72
N THR A 199 -4.93 -6.51 -3.42
CA THR A 199 -4.08 -5.84 -2.44
C THR A 199 -3.33 -6.89 -1.65
N VAL A 200 -2.02 -6.77 -1.54
CA VAL A 200 -1.20 -7.59 -0.64
C VAL A 200 -0.56 -6.71 0.42
N PHE A 201 -0.58 -7.22 1.65
CA PHE A 201 0.09 -6.63 2.79
C PHE A 201 1.18 -7.59 3.27
N THR A 202 2.47 -7.15 3.23
CA THR A 202 3.62 -7.99 3.62
C THR A 202 3.78 -8.09 5.14
N ILE A 203 4.66 -8.97 5.61
CA ILE A 203 4.81 -9.25 7.04
C ILE A 203 6.27 -9.24 7.50
N THR A 204 7.19 -9.70 6.67
CA THR A 204 8.53 -10.11 7.12
C THR A 204 9.36 -8.98 7.72
N SER A 205 9.09 -7.73 7.37
CA SER A 205 9.79 -6.56 7.93
C SER A 205 9.33 -6.17 9.34
N HIS A 206 8.47 -6.96 9.98
CA HIS A 206 8.02 -6.77 11.37
C HIS A 206 9.02 -7.36 12.37
N GLU A 207 9.06 -6.82 13.60
CA GLU A 207 9.79 -7.46 14.69
C GLU A 207 9.31 -8.92 14.88
N PRO A 208 10.19 -9.88 15.17
CA PRO A 208 11.57 -9.77 15.67
C PRO A 208 12.67 -9.66 14.58
N PHE A 209 12.37 -9.23 13.36
CA PHE A 209 13.30 -9.03 12.26
C PHE A 209 14.12 -10.28 11.93
N VAL A 210 13.45 -11.32 11.54
CA VAL A 210 14.05 -12.59 11.14
C VAL A 210 13.75 -12.89 9.67
N VAL A 211 14.60 -13.69 9.05
CA VAL A 211 14.40 -14.20 7.69
C VAL A 211 14.34 -15.74 7.72
N PRO A 212 13.73 -16.40 6.71
CA PRO A 212 13.71 -17.86 6.65
C PRO A 212 15.12 -18.43 6.74
N GLU A 213 15.32 -19.54 7.49
CA GLU A 213 16.64 -20.16 7.74
C GLU A 213 17.39 -20.46 6.45
N LYS A 214 16.70 -20.88 5.37
CA LYS A 214 17.28 -21.10 4.02
C LYS A 214 17.91 -19.86 3.40
N TYR A 215 17.58 -18.67 3.90
CA TYR A 215 18.10 -17.36 3.41
C TYR A 215 19.01 -16.66 4.39
N LYS A 216 19.27 -17.26 5.54
CA LYS A 216 20.16 -16.68 6.56
C LYS A 216 21.53 -16.36 5.99
N GLY A 217 21.96 -15.11 6.17
CA GLY A 217 23.24 -14.61 5.66
C GLY A 217 23.30 -14.38 4.15
N LYS A 218 22.20 -14.50 3.42
CA LYS A 218 22.15 -14.17 1.97
C LYS A 218 21.93 -12.68 1.71
N PHE A 219 21.35 -11.96 2.65
CA PHE A 219 21.12 -10.53 2.54
C PHE A 219 22.06 -9.76 3.46
N PRO A 220 22.42 -8.51 3.09
CA PRO A 220 23.26 -7.69 3.95
C PRO A 220 22.58 -7.42 5.31
N LYS A 221 23.32 -7.65 6.40
CA LYS A 221 22.77 -7.38 7.75
C LYS A 221 22.64 -5.89 8.05
N GLY A 222 23.47 -5.06 7.44
CA GLY A 222 23.47 -3.63 7.70
C GLY A 222 23.74 -3.24 9.16
N ASN A 223 23.27 -2.07 9.54
CA ASN A 223 23.50 -1.48 10.87
C ASN A 223 22.32 -1.67 11.83
N ILE A 224 21.17 -2.08 11.32
CA ILE A 224 19.93 -2.30 12.10
C ILE A 224 19.33 -3.66 11.73
N PRO A 225 18.64 -4.33 12.67
CA PRO A 225 18.12 -5.68 12.44
C PRO A 225 17.18 -5.78 11.23
N MET A 226 16.45 -4.73 10.92
CA MET A 226 15.49 -4.69 9.82
C MET A 226 16.13 -4.81 8.43
N HIS A 227 17.41 -4.43 8.26
CA HIS A 227 18.04 -4.41 6.92
C HIS A 227 18.03 -5.76 6.21
N GLU A 228 18.29 -6.85 6.94
CA GLU A 228 18.24 -8.20 6.36
C GLU A 228 16.83 -8.57 5.90
N CYS A 229 15.81 -8.19 6.67
CA CYS A 229 14.39 -8.40 6.32
C CYS A 229 13.98 -7.58 5.09
N VAL A 230 14.40 -6.32 5.01
CA VAL A 230 14.18 -5.48 3.83
C VAL A 230 14.78 -6.11 2.57
N GLY A 231 16.01 -6.60 2.66
CA GLY A 231 16.66 -7.32 1.54
C GLY A 231 15.93 -8.59 1.14
N TYR A 232 15.39 -9.33 2.09
CA TYR A 232 14.57 -10.50 1.82
C TYR A 232 13.24 -10.14 1.16
N THR A 233 12.54 -9.11 1.65
CA THR A 233 11.27 -8.66 1.07
C THR A 233 11.48 -8.14 -0.37
N ASP A 234 12.56 -7.40 -0.63
CA ASP A 234 12.94 -6.99 -1.99
C ASP A 234 13.18 -8.20 -2.91
N TYR A 235 13.86 -9.23 -2.40
CA TYR A 235 14.02 -10.49 -3.12
C TYR A 235 12.70 -11.19 -3.38
N ALA A 236 11.78 -11.19 -2.42
CA ALA A 236 10.44 -11.78 -2.58
C ALA A 236 9.66 -11.06 -3.70
N PHE A 237 9.73 -9.73 -3.78
CA PHE A 237 9.18 -8.96 -4.90
C PHE A 237 9.84 -9.32 -6.22
N LYS A 238 11.17 -9.40 -6.27
CA LYS A 238 11.87 -9.85 -7.47
C LYS A 238 11.32 -11.17 -7.99
N ARG A 239 11.19 -12.16 -7.11
CA ARG A 239 10.66 -13.49 -7.46
C ARG A 239 9.22 -13.43 -7.95
N PHE A 240 8.37 -12.64 -7.29
CA PHE A 240 6.99 -12.43 -7.73
C PHE A 240 6.94 -11.82 -9.14
N PHE A 241 7.66 -10.76 -9.39
CA PHE A 241 7.68 -10.09 -10.70
C PHE A 241 8.28 -10.96 -11.80
N GLU A 242 9.32 -11.75 -11.50
CA GLU A 242 9.90 -12.71 -12.46
C GLU A 242 8.89 -13.76 -12.93
N GLU A 243 8.06 -14.27 -12.02
CA GLU A 243 7.03 -15.25 -12.37
C GLU A 243 5.80 -14.57 -13.00
N ALA A 244 5.37 -13.42 -12.46
CA ALA A 244 4.21 -12.68 -12.98
C ALA A 244 4.43 -12.20 -14.42
N LYS A 245 5.66 -11.83 -14.80
CA LYS A 245 6.00 -11.43 -16.19
C LYS A 245 5.71 -12.49 -17.26
N LYS A 246 5.58 -13.74 -16.85
CA LYS A 246 5.26 -14.87 -17.77
C LYS A 246 3.77 -14.97 -18.09
N GLU A 247 2.94 -14.27 -17.32
CA GLU A 247 1.50 -14.37 -17.39
C GLU A 247 0.86 -13.32 -18.30
N ALA A 248 -0.21 -13.71 -18.97
CA ALA A 248 -0.92 -12.84 -19.93
C ALA A 248 -1.47 -11.55 -19.26
N TRP A 249 -1.88 -11.63 -17.99
CA TRP A 249 -2.43 -10.50 -17.25
C TRP A 249 -1.40 -9.43 -16.91
N PHE A 250 -0.10 -9.75 -16.86
CA PHE A 250 0.96 -8.86 -16.39
C PHE A 250 1.03 -7.54 -17.17
N ASN A 251 1.01 -7.61 -18.51
CA ASN A 251 1.15 -6.42 -19.36
C ASN A 251 -0.05 -5.47 -19.27
N ASN A 252 -1.21 -5.95 -18.83
CA ASN A 252 -2.40 -5.13 -18.60
C ASN A 252 -2.63 -4.85 -17.11
N THR A 253 -1.55 -4.73 -16.32
CA THR A 253 -1.63 -4.50 -14.87
C THR A 253 -0.92 -3.20 -14.48
N ILE A 254 -1.54 -2.43 -13.59
CA ILE A 254 -0.93 -1.32 -12.88
C ILE A 254 -0.55 -1.82 -11.49
N PHE A 255 0.74 -1.74 -11.17
CA PHE A 255 1.28 -2.09 -9.87
C PHE A 255 1.54 -0.81 -9.09
N ILE A 256 1.02 -0.73 -7.87
CA ILE A 256 1.27 0.36 -6.94
C ILE A 256 1.98 -0.22 -5.72
N LEU A 257 3.11 0.37 -5.34
CA LEU A 257 3.85 -0.01 -4.14
C LEU A 257 3.91 1.19 -3.21
N THR A 258 3.56 0.95 -1.95
CA THR A 258 3.75 1.88 -0.83
C THR A 258 4.07 1.10 0.43
N ALA A 259 4.51 1.78 1.50
CA ALA A 259 4.54 1.19 2.83
C ALA A 259 3.28 1.60 3.61
N ASP A 260 2.95 0.84 4.65
CA ASP A 260 1.88 1.20 5.58
C ASP A 260 2.26 2.39 6.48
N HIS A 261 3.48 2.39 6.99
CA HIS A 261 4.13 3.45 7.78
C HIS A 261 5.65 3.25 7.76
N CYS A 262 6.40 4.15 8.38
CA CYS A 262 7.81 3.94 8.68
C CYS A 262 7.97 3.15 9.99
N ASN A 263 9.10 2.47 10.15
CA ASN A 263 9.40 1.80 11.42
C ASN A 263 9.97 2.77 12.47
N GLN A 264 10.22 2.26 13.68
CA GLN A 264 10.76 3.03 14.79
C GLN A 264 12.31 3.00 14.84
N VAL A 265 12.95 2.22 13.97
CA VAL A 265 14.41 2.06 13.89
C VAL A 265 14.90 2.80 12.65
N TYR A 266 15.36 4.03 12.83
CA TYR A 266 15.75 4.90 11.71
C TYR A 266 17.15 4.57 11.19
N TYR A 267 17.33 4.66 9.88
CA TYR A 267 18.58 4.35 9.21
C TYR A 267 19.54 5.55 9.13
N GLY A 268 19.04 6.75 9.02
CA GLY A 268 19.84 7.97 8.91
C GLY A 268 19.19 9.18 9.57
N ASP A 269 20.01 10.17 9.96
CA ASP A 269 19.59 11.37 10.72
C ASP A 269 18.47 12.15 10.03
N GLU A 270 18.45 12.16 8.68
CA GLU A 270 17.39 12.83 7.92
C GLU A 270 15.99 12.29 8.27
N TYR A 271 15.90 11.00 8.58
CA TYR A 271 14.64 10.34 8.93
C TYR A 271 14.25 10.44 10.41
N TYR A 272 15.10 11.05 11.24
CA TYR A 272 14.72 11.47 12.60
C TYR A 272 13.87 12.75 12.62
N LYS A 273 13.87 13.54 11.54
CA LYS A 273 13.04 14.73 11.43
C LYS A 273 11.57 14.36 11.48
N VAL A 274 10.76 15.15 12.20
CA VAL A 274 9.35 14.84 12.47
C VAL A 274 8.56 14.50 11.20
N VAL A 275 8.76 15.25 10.13
CA VAL A 275 8.07 15.02 8.84
C VAL A 275 8.52 13.70 8.22
N ASN A 276 9.82 13.44 8.21
CA ASN A 276 10.39 12.27 7.54
C ASN A 276 10.16 10.95 8.28
N ARG A 277 9.72 11.00 9.55
CA ARG A 277 9.21 9.81 10.28
C ARG A 277 7.94 9.23 9.66
N GLN A 278 7.34 9.93 8.71
CA GLN A 278 6.18 9.46 7.94
C GLN A 278 6.52 9.26 6.45
N ALA A 279 7.81 9.35 6.08
CA ALA A 279 8.24 9.26 4.69
C ALA A 279 8.14 7.83 4.16
N VAL A 280 7.15 7.56 3.33
CA VAL A 280 6.92 6.26 2.68
C VAL A 280 7.19 6.33 1.18
N PRO A 281 7.52 5.21 0.52
CA PRO A 281 7.56 5.18 -0.93
C PRO A 281 6.15 5.24 -1.52
N ILE A 282 5.98 5.90 -2.65
CA ILE A 282 4.87 5.66 -3.59
C ILE A 282 5.47 5.49 -4.98
N LEU A 283 5.24 4.33 -5.57
CA LEU A 283 5.74 3.94 -6.86
C LEU A 283 4.59 3.35 -7.68
N ILE A 284 4.41 3.82 -8.92
CA ILE A 284 3.42 3.29 -9.86
C ILE A 284 4.16 2.72 -11.08
N TYR A 285 4.08 1.43 -11.25
CA TYR A 285 4.65 0.70 -12.37
C TYR A 285 3.55 0.17 -13.29
N LYS A 286 3.65 0.46 -14.56
CA LYS A 286 2.82 -0.16 -15.60
C LYS A 286 3.74 -0.64 -16.72
N PRO A 287 3.75 -1.95 -17.03
CA PRO A 287 4.55 -2.47 -18.13
C PRO A 287 4.29 -1.75 -19.44
N ASN A 288 5.33 -1.54 -20.25
CA ASN A 288 5.23 -0.96 -21.59
C ASN A 288 4.53 0.42 -21.64
N SER A 289 4.59 1.20 -20.56
CA SER A 289 3.94 2.49 -20.43
C SER A 289 4.95 3.64 -20.42
N SER A 290 4.49 4.83 -20.83
CA SER A 290 5.22 6.09 -20.64
C SER A 290 5.09 6.65 -19.21
N LEU A 291 4.28 6.04 -18.35
CA LEU A 291 4.09 6.44 -16.95
C LEU A 291 5.34 6.14 -16.13
N LYS A 292 6.33 7.04 -16.17
CA LYS A 292 7.62 6.92 -15.50
C LYS A 292 8.21 8.28 -15.16
N GLY A 293 9.26 8.26 -14.35
CA GLY A 293 10.00 9.47 -13.93
C GLY A 293 9.67 9.88 -12.50
N GLU A 294 10.50 10.72 -11.94
CA GLU A 294 10.37 11.24 -10.59
C GLU A 294 9.35 12.40 -10.55
N ASN A 295 8.62 12.48 -9.44
CA ASN A 295 7.78 13.61 -9.05
C ASN A 295 8.19 14.01 -7.63
N THR A 296 8.44 15.30 -7.43
CA THR A 296 8.89 15.90 -6.17
C THR A 296 7.77 16.58 -5.39
N ASP A 297 6.57 16.65 -5.97
CA ASP A 297 5.41 17.24 -5.31
C ASP A 297 5.04 16.43 -4.08
N PHE A 298 4.45 17.12 -3.11
CA PHE A 298 3.95 16.46 -1.91
C PHE A 298 2.88 15.44 -2.26
N ALA A 299 3.03 14.22 -1.77
CA ALA A 299 2.10 13.13 -1.97
C ALA A 299 1.79 12.42 -0.63
N GLN A 300 0.66 11.76 -0.55
CA GLN A 300 0.19 11.05 0.62
C GLN A 300 -0.43 9.70 0.24
N GLN A 301 -0.50 8.77 1.18
CA GLN A 301 -1.18 7.48 0.95
C GLN A 301 -2.65 7.64 0.54
N ILE A 302 -3.34 8.64 1.08
CA ILE A 302 -4.74 8.93 0.72
C ILE A 302 -4.92 9.34 -0.75
N ASP A 303 -3.83 9.73 -1.42
CA ASP A 303 -3.84 10.09 -2.83
C ASP A 303 -3.85 8.85 -3.76
N ILE A 304 -3.49 7.67 -3.24
CA ILE A 304 -3.45 6.43 -4.02
C ILE A 304 -4.85 6.06 -4.54
N TYR A 305 -5.87 6.13 -3.70
CA TYR A 305 -7.24 5.82 -4.08
C TYR A 305 -7.73 6.67 -5.28
N PRO A 306 -7.74 8.02 -5.22
CA PRO A 306 -8.14 8.83 -6.35
C PRO A 306 -7.21 8.69 -7.57
N THR A 307 -5.92 8.46 -7.36
CA THR A 307 -4.97 8.21 -8.46
C THR A 307 -5.31 6.95 -9.26
N VAL A 308 -5.65 5.86 -8.58
CA VAL A 308 -6.07 4.63 -9.25
C VAL A 308 -7.36 4.86 -10.04
N LEU A 309 -8.34 5.54 -9.45
CA LEU A 309 -9.61 5.84 -10.14
C LEU A 309 -9.40 6.71 -11.38
N ASP A 310 -8.49 7.68 -11.32
CA ASP A 310 -8.10 8.51 -12.46
C ASP A 310 -7.44 7.65 -13.56
N LEU A 311 -6.45 6.82 -13.19
CA LEU A 311 -5.73 5.96 -14.14
C LEU A 311 -6.63 4.96 -14.88
N ILE A 312 -7.71 4.50 -14.25
CA ILE A 312 -8.68 3.58 -14.86
C ILE A 312 -9.87 4.28 -15.51
N GLY A 313 -9.95 5.61 -15.41
CA GLY A 313 -11.04 6.42 -15.97
C GLY A 313 -12.39 6.18 -15.30
N TYR A 314 -12.41 6.07 -13.98
CA TYR A 314 -13.66 6.04 -13.22
C TYR A 314 -14.37 7.38 -13.33
N ASN A 315 -15.53 7.41 -13.98
CA ASN A 315 -16.23 8.65 -14.38
C ASN A 315 -17.45 8.98 -13.52
N LYS A 316 -17.66 8.27 -12.41
CA LYS A 316 -18.73 8.59 -11.46
C LYS A 316 -18.18 9.46 -10.32
N PRO A 317 -19.01 10.29 -9.67
CA PRO A 317 -18.61 11.01 -8.48
C PRO A 317 -18.22 10.05 -7.35
N PHE A 318 -17.13 10.37 -6.66
CA PHE A 318 -16.68 9.63 -5.48
C PHE A 318 -16.11 10.58 -4.43
N ARG A 319 -16.12 10.13 -3.18
CA ARG A 319 -15.60 10.93 -2.06
C ARG A 319 -14.16 10.54 -1.73
N SER A 320 -13.26 11.52 -1.69
CA SER A 320 -11.88 11.35 -1.25
C SER A 320 -11.32 12.64 -0.67
N LEU A 321 -10.50 12.52 0.37
CA LEU A 321 -9.71 13.63 0.91
C LEU A 321 -8.38 13.80 0.15
N GLY A 322 -7.93 12.76 -0.56
CA GLY A 322 -6.76 12.80 -1.41
C GLY A 322 -7.06 13.36 -2.81
N ARG A 323 -6.03 13.48 -3.62
CA ARG A 323 -6.08 13.94 -5.03
C ARG A 323 -5.39 12.95 -5.95
N SER A 324 -5.66 13.00 -7.26
CA SER A 324 -4.89 12.23 -8.23
C SER A 324 -3.47 12.78 -8.35
N LEU A 325 -2.49 11.88 -8.26
CA LEU A 325 -1.06 12.19 -8.44
C LEU A 325 -0.63 12.22 -9.91
N VAL A 326 -1.53 11.89 -10.84
CA VAL A 326 -1.24 11.79 -12.28
C VAL A 326 -2.09 12.73 -13.12
N SER A 327 -3.07 13.41 -12.53
CA SER A 327 -3.89 14.41 -13.22
C SER A 327 -3.05 15.64 -13.54
N GLU A 328 -3.17 16.17 -14.78
CA GLU A 328 -2.54 17.44 -15.17
C GLU A 328 -3.09 18.65 -14.38
N ASN A 329 -4.26 18.51 -13.78
CA ASN A 329 -4.93 19.55 -12.98
C ASN A 329 -4.77 19.33 -11.47
N GLY A 330 -3.79 18.56 -11.06
CA GLY A 330 -3.52 18.23 -9.67
C GLY A 330 -2.86 19.38 -8.88
N VAL A 331 -3.47 20.56 -8.85
CA VAL A 331 -3.15 21.63 -7.90
C VAL A 331 -4.39 21.92 -7.09
#